data_fdc20cf0928d9fd6a28e9164aafa206a
#
_entry.id   fdc20cf0928d9fd6a28e9164aafa206a
#
_cell.length_a   1.000
_cell.length_b   1.000
_cell.length_c   1.000
_cell.angle_alpha   90.00
_cell.angle_beta   90.00
_cell.angle_gamma   90.00
#
_symmetry.space_group_name_H-M   'P 1'
#
loop_
_entity.id
_entity.type
_entity.pdbx_description
1 polymer ?
#
loop_
_entity_poly.entity_id
_entity_poly.type
_entity_poly.pdbx_seq_one_letter_code
_entity_poly.pdbx_strand_id
1 'polypeptide(L)'
;MQEVIAGMLSPPAFSFPTKVLLLAEMNRKIKSMKEREIVMITIQGLYNTAVCYTPELEEAARKQIQTVCDQAEFAGCKIRIMPDVHAGKGCTIGTTMTIQDKIVPGMVGVDIGCGMETVELREREVDFEKLDALIRREIPYGREVRDIPHALNAEIDLTHLRCTDQVNLNRAMRSIGSLGGGNHFIEVDRAEDGRLFLVVHSGSRHLGTEVAEHYQNEGRCALWGGAQYQVQAAIDQLKAEGRFQEIQKTIKALKKEHELNIPKDLAYVEGKLFEDYIHDMKLTQQFAMLNRKAMVDVIMTGMGFTAVETFTTIHNYIDTDAMILRKGS
;
A
#
# COMPACT_ATOMS: atom_id res chain seq x y z
N MET A 1 2.94 14.98 9.69
CA MET A 1 4.01 15.68 10.46
C MET A 1 3.44 16.78 11.38
N GLN A 2 2.34 17.48 11.06
CA GLN A 2 1.73 18.46 11.98
C GLN A 2 0.96 17.82 13.15
N GLU A 3 0.36 16.66 13.00
CA GLU A 3 -0.39 15.98 14.07
C GLU A 3 0.49 15.21 15.06
N VAL A 4 1.69 14.78 14.64
CA VAL A 4 2.67 14.12 15.53
C VAL A 4 3.26 15.10 16.56
N ILE A 5 3.20 16.40 16.29
CA ILE A 5 3.73 17.45 17.21
C ILE A 5 2.70 17.86 18.30
N ALA A 6 1.41 17.64 18.06
CA ALA A 6 0.36 18.08 19.00
C ALA A 6 0.21 17.19 20.25
N GLY A 7 0.66 15.93 20.19
CA GLY A 7 0.59 14.99 21.32
C GLY A 7 1.73 15.09 22.35
N MET A 8 2.72 15.95 22.13
CA MET A 8 3.94 16.01 22.96
C MET A 8 3.98 17.15 24.00
N LEU A 9 2.89 17.85 24.26
CA LEU A 9 2.92 19.04 25.14
C LEU A 9 2.01 18.92 26.35
N SER A 10 2.40 18.07 27.31
CA SER A 10 2.07 18.29 28.71
C SER A 10 3.34 18.14 29.54
N PRO A 11 4.07 19.20 29.84
CA PRO A 11 5.31 19.12 30.61
C PRO A 11 5.02 19.13 32.12
N PRO A 12 5.82 18.43 32.96
CA PRO A 12 5.90 18.67 34.38
C PRO A 12 6.50 20.08 34.65
N ALA A 13 6.14 20.67 35.78
CA ALA A 13 6.50 22.03 36.16
C ALA A 13 8.02 22.25 36.23
N PHE A 14 8.55 23.03 35.31
CA PHE A 14 9.95 23.50 35.32
C PHE A 14 10.04 24.99 35.62
N SER A 15 11.12 25.41 36.33
CA SER A 15 11.39 26.78 36.76
C SER A 15 11.59 27.75 35.57
N PHE A 16 11.14 28.97 35.72
CA PHE A 16 10.93 30.02 34.68
C PHE A 16 12.14 30.34 33.75
N PRO A 17 13.41 30.26 34.12
CA PRO A 17 14.51 30.59 33.20
C PRO A 17 14.70 29.57 32.10
N THR A 18 14.42 28.28 32.36
CA THR A 18 14.60 27.18 31.40
C THR A 18 13.53 27.20 30.28
N LYS A 19 12.34 27.67 30.59
CA LYS A 19 11.24 27.79 29.60
C LYS A 19 11.52 28.82 28.50
N VAL A 20 12.17 29.91 28.82
CA VAL A 20 12.47 30.98 27.85
C VAL A 20 13.59 30.55 26.89
N LEU A 21 14.61 29.82 27.38
CA LEU A 21 15.66 29.24 26.53
C LEU A 21 15.13 28.16 25.60
N LEU A 22 14.29 27.22 26.10
CA LEU A 22 13.66 26.18 25.29
C LEU A 22 12.74 26.76 24.20
N LEU A 23 11.95 27.79 24.52
CA LEU A 23 11.10 28.49 23.54
C LEU A 23 11.93 29.22 22.48
N ALA A 24 13.07 29.81 22.87
CA ALA A 24 13.97 30.49 21.94
C ALA A 24 14.70 29.49 21.01
N GLU A 25 15.11 28.32 21.51
CA GLU A 25 15.68 27.25 20.69
C GLU A 25 14.63 26.57 19.80
N MET A 26 13.44 26.33 20.32
CA MET A 26 12.31 25.80 19.54
C MET A 26 11.93 26.79 18.43
N ASN A 27 11.82 28.08 18.71
CA ASN A 27 11.56 29.11 17.71
C ASN A 27 12.70 29.25 16.69
N ARG A 28 13.96 29.06 17.08
CA ARG A 28 15.10 28.98 16.15
C ARG A 28 15.03 27.72 15.27
N LYS A 29 14.70 26.55 15.83
CA LYS A 29 14.49 25.31 15.06
C LYS A 29 13.30 25.44 14.11
N ILE A 30 12.17 25.98 14.57
CA ILE A 30 10.98 26.24 13.75
C ILE A 30 11.30 27.27 12.65
N LYS A 31 12.07 28.30 12.95
CA LYS A 31 12.49 29.28 11.95
C LYS A 31 13.46 28.68 10.93
N SER A 32 14.44 27.87 11.39
CA SER A 32 15.33 27.14 10.48
C SER A 32 14.64 26.06 9.63
N MET A 33 13.54 25.49 10.15
CA MET A 33 12.68 24.57 9.37
C MET A 33 11.79 25.33 8.38
N LYS A 34 11.34 26.55 8.69
CA LYS A 34 10.60 27.43 7.77
C LYS A 34 11.49 28.05 6.69
N GLU A 35 12.79 28.18 6.94
CA GLU A 35 13.79 28.75 6.00
C GLU A 35 14.42 27.66 5.11
N ARG A 36 14.17 26.36 5.35
CA ARG A 36 14.47 25.34 4.35
C ARG A 36 13.43 25.48 3.24
N GLU A 37 13.79 26.13 2.15
CA GLU A 37 13.04 26.03 0.91
C GLU A 37 12.82 24.53 0.64
N ILE A 38 11.57 24.10 0.71
CA ILE A 38 11.22 22.73 0.27
C ILE A 38 11.44 22.76 -1.23
N VAL A 39 12.58 22.24 -1.65
CA VAL A 39 12.88 22.09 -3.07
C VAL A 39 11.86 21.09 -3.63
N MET A 40 11.00 21.57 -4.51
CA MET A 40 9.97 20.78 -5.16
C MET A 40 10.33 20.62 -6.64
N ILE A 41 10.23 19.39 -7.12
CA ILE A 41 10.31 19.10 -8.55
C ILE A 41 8.90 19.03 -9.11
N THR A 42 8.65 19.73 -10.20
CA THR A 42 7.39 19.64 -10.95
C THR A 42 7.61 18.81 -12.21
N ILE A 43 6.77 17.82 -12.43
CA ILE A 43 6.74 17.01 -13.65
C ILE A 43 5.47 17.33 -14.40
N GLN A 44 5.62 17.95 -15.56
CA GLN A 44 4.55 18.32 -16.45
C GLN A 44 4.35 17.21 -17.48
N GLY A 45 3.17 16.58 -17.51
CA GLY A 45 2.75 15.65 -18.55
C GLY A 45 1.80 16.29 -19.54
N LEU A 46 1.25 15.46 -20.42
CA LEU A 46 0.31 15.91 -21.47
C LEU A 46 -1.03 16.36 -20.87
N TYR A 47 -1.51 15.71 -19.82
CA TYR A 47 -2.85 15.94 -19.26
C TYR A 47 -2.83 16.35 -17.80
N ASN A 48 -1.70 16.15 -17.08
CA ASN A 48 -1.62 16.42 -15.66
C ASN A 48 -0.22 16.89 -15.24
N THR A 49 -0.13 17.37 -13.99
CA THR A 49 1.12 17.84 -13.39
C THR A 49 1.29 17.21 -12.02
N ALA A 50 2.42 16.57 -11.77
CA ALA A 50 2.80 16.09 -10.45
C ALA A 50 3.75 17.06 -9.75
N VAL A 51 3.57 17.21 -8.42
CA VAL A 51 4.49 17.95 -7.55
C VAL A 51 5.20 16.96 -6.64
N CYS A 52 6.51 16.90 -6.72
CA CYS A 52 7.35 16.01 -5.93
C CYS A 52 8.03 16.83 -4.81
N TYR A 53 7.84 16.40 -3.56
CA TYR A 53 8.40 17.04 -2.36
C TYR A 53 9.81 16.50 -2.06
N THR A 54 10.66 16.43 -3.07
CA THR A 54 12.05 15.97 -2.98
C THR A 54 12.95 16.81 -3.88
N PRO A 55 14.21 17.07 -3.49
CA PRO A 55 15.19 17.74 -4.33
C PRO A 55 15.77 16.81 -5.41
N GLU A 56 15.70 15.50 -5.22
CA GLU A 56 16.27 14.50 -6.11
C GLU A 56 15.22 13.46 -6.50
N LEU A 57 15.31 12.98 -7.71
CA LEU A 57 14.38 12.00 -8.25
C LEU A 57 15.11 11.05 -9.20
N GLU A 58 15.05 9.76 -8.91
CA GLU A 58 15.58 8.72 -9.78
C GLU A 58 14.93 8.76 -11.17
N GLU A 59 15.69 8.48 -12.21
CA GLU A 59 15.19 8.50 -13.60
C GLU A 59 14.03 7.51 -13.81
N ALA A 60 14.08 6.34 -13.19
CA ALA A 60 13.00 5.35 -13.26
C ALA A 60 11.71 5.87 -12.62
N ALA A 61 11.82 6.52 -11.45
CA ALA A 61 10.67 7.14 -10.78
C ALA A 61 10.12 8.31 -11.60
N ARG A 62 10.98 9.16 -12.15
CA ARG A 62 10.61 10.28 -13.04
C ARG A 62 9.77 9.79 -14.22
N LYS A 63 10.22 8.71 -14.89
CA LYS A 63 9.49 8.11 -16.02
C LYS A 63 8.12 7.58 -15.63
N GLN A 64 8.01 6.93 -14.47
CA GLN A 64 6.72 6.44 -13.98
C GLN A 64 5.74 7.59 -13.69
N ILE A 65 6.21 8.65 -13.04
CA ILE A 65 5.39 9.83 -12.76
C ILE A 65 4.96 10.51 -14.07
N GLN A 66 5.89 10.70 -15.01
CA GLN A 66 5.60 11.24 -16.34
C GLN A 66 4.52 10.41 -17.03
N THR A 67 4.66 9.06 -17.03
CA THR A 67 3.70 8.16 -17.65
C THR A 67 2.28 8.34 -17.09
N VAL A 68 2.14 8.52 -15.77
CA VAL A 68 0.84 8.79 -15.13
C VAL A 68 0.31 10.17 -15.56
N CYS A 69 1.16 11.20 -15.59
CA CYS A 69 0.78 12.56 -16.00
C CYS A 69 0.40 12.66 -17.48
N ASP A 70 0.83 11.72 -18.30
CA ASP A 70 0.52 11.66 -19.74
C ASP A 70 -0.80 10.92 -20.06
N GLN A 71 -1.52 10.41 -19.03
CA GLN A 71 -2.79 9.74 -19.23
C GLN A 71 -3.97 10.71 -19.14
N ALA A 72 -4.82 10.72 -20.18
CA ALA A 72 -6.04 11.54 -20.22
C ALA A 72 -7.05 11.14 -19.14
N GLU A 73 -7.06 9.86 -18.77
CA GLU A 73 -7.96 9.25 -17.77
C GLU A 73 -7.77 9.81 -16.36
N PHE A 74 -6.61 10.41 -16.08
CA PHE A 74 -6.29 11.04 -14.79
C PHE A 74 -6.25 12.57 -14.88
N ALA A 75 -6.75 13.16 -15.98
CA ALA A 75 -6.84 14.60 -16.11
C ALA A 75 -7.62 15.22 -14.94
N GLY A 76 -7.06 16.28 -14.33
CA GLY A 76 -7.66 16.97 -13.19
C GLY A 76 -7.40 16.30 -11.83
N CYS A 77 -6.82 15.10 -11.76
CA CYS A 77 -6.36 14.51 -10.51
C CYS A 77 -5.17 15.31 -9.95
N LYS A 78 -5.16 15.51 -8.63
CA LYS A 78 -4.03 16.13 -7.94
C LYS A 78 -3.01 15.04 -7.60
N ILE A 79 -1.82 15.11 -8.20
CA ILE A 79 -0.73 14.14 -7.99
C ILE A 79 0.34 14.80 -7.12
N ARG A 80 0.64 14.16 -5.99
CA ARG A 80 1.66 14.59 -5.03
C ARG A 80 2.57 13.41 -4.73
N ILE A 81 3.87 13.65 -4.75
CA ILE A 81 4.89 12.62 -4.56
C ILE A 81 5.68 12.96 -3.31
N MET A 82 5.70 12.03 -2.35
CA MET A 82 6.33 12.20 -1.05
C MET A 82 7.86 12.08 -1.15
N PRO A 83 8.63 12.56 -0.15
CA PRO A 83 10.08 12.66 -0.22
C PRO A 83 10.85 11.35 -0.39
N ASP A 84 10.31 10.24 0.08
CA ASP A 84 10.90 8.89 -0.01
C ASP A 84 10.63 8.16 -1.33
N VAL A 85 10.29 8.92 -2.37
CA VAL A 85 9.91 8.40 -3.68
C VAL A 85 11.00 7.53 -4.33
N HIS A 86 10.56 6.36 -4.80
CA HIS A 86 11.37 5.47 -5.63
C HIS A 86 10.48 4.66 -6.57
N ALA A 87 11.09 4.02 -7.57
CA ALA A 87 10.33 3.23 -8.55
C ALA A 87 9.58 2.07 -7.89
N GLY A 88 8.33 1.87 -8.28
CA GLY A 88 7.46 0.81 -7.78
C GLY A 88 6.68 0.09 -8.88
N LYS A 89 5.93 -0.95 -8.54
CA LYS A 89 5.04 -1.65 -9.49
C LYS A 89 3.79 -0.80 -9.72
N GLY A 90 3.48 -0.47 -10.97
CA GLY A 90 2.31 0.33 -11.37
C GLY A 90 2.55 1.85 -11.29
N CYS A 91 2.99 2.35 -10.15
CA CYS A 91 3.46 3.74 -9.99
C CYS A 91 4.55 3.80 -8.91
N THR A 92 5.14 4.97 -8.72
CA THR A 92 6.16 5.19 -7.69
C THR A 92 5.59 4.97 -6.28
N ILE A 93 6.42 4.42 -5.38
CA ILE A 93 6.20 4.55 -3.93
C ILE A 93 6.27 6.04 -3.58
N GLY A 94 5.53 6.46 -2.55
CA GLY A 94 5.38 7.88 -2.20
C GLY A 94 4.27 8.60 -2.99
N THR A 95 3.54 7.90 -3.88
CA THR A 95 2.45 8.51 -4.67
C THR A 95 1.20 8.75 -3.81
N THR A 96 0.72 9.98 -3.85
CA THR A 96 -0.60 10.39 -3.35
C THR A 96 -1.38 11.02 -4.50
N MET A 97 -2.58 10.53 -4.81
CA MET A 97 -3.37 11.01 -5.93
C MET A 97 -4.86 11.06 -5.58
N THR A 98 -5.53 12.17 -5.93
CA THR A 98 -7.00 12.21 -5.83
C THR A 98 -7.62 11.28 -6.86
N ILE A 99 -8.72 10.63 -6.48
CA ILE A 99 -9.48 9.73 -7.33
C ILE A 99 -10.81 10.42 -7.71
N GLN A 100 -11.25 10.21 -8.93
CA GLN A 100 -12.57 10.63 -9.39
C GLN A 100 -13.47 9.39 -9.56
N ASP A 101 -13.51 8.83 -10.75
CA ASP A 101 -14.37 7.70 -11.15
C ASP A 101 -13.59 6.45 -11.58
N LYS A 102 -12.26 6.51 -11.55
CA LYS A 102 -11.35 5.44 -12.00
C LYS A 102 -10.29 5.13 -10.96
N ILE A 103 -10.01 3.86 -10.78
CA ILE A 103 -8.94 3.37 -9.91
C ILE A 103 -8.05 2.40 -10.69
N VAL A 104 -6.75 2.56 -10.54
CA VAL A 104 -5.77 1.56 -10.98
C VAL A 104 -5.38 0.71 -9.77
N PRO A 105 -5.82 -0.57 -9.67
CA PRO A 105 -5.49 -1.42 -8.52
C PRO A 105 -3.98 -1.56 -8.27
N GLY A 106 -3.19 -1.64 -9.34
CA GLY A 106 -1.72 -1.66 -9.28
C GLY A 106 -1.08 -0.41 -8.68
N MET A 107 -1.77 0.74 -8.72
CA MET A 107 -1.30 1.97 -8.09
C MET A 107 -1.56 1.99 -6.58
N VAL A 108 -2.55 1.27 -6.06
CA VAL A 108 -2.68 1.01 -4.61
C VAL A 108 -1.56 0.08 -4.15
N GLY A 109 -1.28 -0.93 -4.96
CA GLY A 109 -0.26 -1.94 -4.71
C GLY A 109 -0.87 -3.30 -4.41
N VAL A 110 -0.03 -4.33 -4.51
CA VAL A 110 -0.46 -5.73 -4.28
C VAL A 110 -0.53 -6.09 -2.80
N ASP A 111 0.14 -5.34 -1.94
CA ASP A 111 0.05 -5.51 -0.49
C ASP A 111 -0.90 -4.45 0.09
N ILE A 112 -2.19 -4.66 -0.18
CA ILE A 112 -3.27 -3.79 0.27
C ILE A 112 -3.28 -3.74 1.79
N GLY A 113 -3.31 -2.53 2.38
CA GLY A 113 -3.35 -2.35 3.83
C GLY A 113 -2.03 -2.68 4.54
N CYS A 114 -0.91 -2.81 3.78
CA CYS A 114 0.42 -2.85 4.39
C CYS A 114 0.60 -1.64 5.31
N GLY A 115 1.19 -1.87 6.47
CA GLY A 115 1.34 -0.84 7.50
C GLY A 115 2.02 -1.36 8.74
N MET A 116 2.05 -0.53 9.77
CA MET A 116 2.71 -0.83 11.04
C MET A 116 1.70 -0.87 12.18
N GLU A 117 1.88 -1.83 13.07
CA GLU A 117 1.29 -1.88 14.40
C GLU A 117 2.39 -1.58 15.39
N THR A 118 2.22 -0.52 16.18
CA THR A 118 3.23 -0.04 17.14
C THR A 118 2.65 -0.08 18.53
N VAL A 119 3.40 -0.69 19.47
CA VAL A 119 3.00 -0.80 20.88
C VAL A 119 4.07 -0.16 21.74
N GLU A 120 3.74 0.88 22.50
CA GLU A 120 4.59 1.38 23.57
C GLU A 120 4.58 0.38 24.72
N LEU A 121 5.76 -0.11 25.10
CA LEU A 121 5.93 -1.07 26.17
C LEU A 121 6.13 -0.37 27.53
N ARG A 122 5.55 -0.94 28.59
CA ARG A 122 5.82 -0.50 29.96
C ARG A 122 7.23 -0.85 30.41
N GLU A 123 7.73 -1.97 29.89
CA GLU A 123 9.07 -2.48 30.16
C GLU A 123 10.13 -1.53 29.58
N ARG A 124 11.31 -1.48 30.24
CA ARG A 124 12.45 -0.65 29.81
C ARG A 124 13.61 -1.48 29.28
N GLU A 125 13.52 -2.79 29.39
CA GLU A 125 14.52 -3.77 28.95
C GLU A 125 13.82 -4.91 28.21
N VAL A 126 14.51 -5.50 27.23
CA VAL A 126 14.04 -6.65 26.44
C VAL A 126 15.11 -7.73 26.42
N ASP A 127 14.70 -8.94 26.70
CA ASP A 127 15.49 -10.14 26.43
C ASP A 127 15.36 -10.49 24.94
N PHE A 128 16.32 -10.02 24.14
CA PHE A 128 16.30 -10.21 22.69
C PHE A 128 16.51 -11.66 22.26
N GLU A 129 17.22 -12.48 23.04
CA GLU A 129 17.39 -13.91 22.76
C GLU A 129 16.05 -14.64 22.90
N LYS A 130 15.34 -14.36 23.99
CA LYS A 130 14.00 -14.90 24.22
C LYS A 130 13.01 -14.42 23.17
N LEU A 131 13.07 -13.15 22.79
CA LEU A 131 12.20 -12.55 21.76
C LEU A 131 12.43 -13.21 20.38
N ASP A 132 13.69 -13.34 19.95
CA ASP A 132 14.03 -13.99 18.67
C ASP A 132 13.57 -15.46 18.64
N ALA A 133 13.83 -16.20 19.73
CA ALA A 133 13.40 -17.59 19.84
C ALA A 133 11.86 -17.73 19.80
N LEU A 134 11.12 -16.81 20.42
CA LEU A 134 9.66 -16.77 20.40
C LEU A 134 9.15 -16.48 18.98
N ILE A 135 9.66 -15.43 18.33
CA ILE A 135 9.27 -15.05 16.98
C ILE A 135 9.48 -16.19 16.00
N ARG A 136 10.66 -16.82 16.02
CA ARG A 136 10.98 -17.95 15.12
C ARG A 136 10.09 -19.16 15.31
N ARG A 137 9.66 -19.42 16.54
CA ARG A 137 8.79 -20.56 16.86
C ARG A 137 7.33 -20.33 16.52
N GLU A 138 6.82 -19.11 16.76
CA GLU A 138 5.38 -18.84 16.79
C GLU A 138 4.86 -18.05 15.58
N ILE A 139 5.74 -17.34 14.86
CA ILE A 139 5.35 -16.45 13.75
C ILE A 139 5.90 -16.99 12.44
N PRO A 140 5.06 -17.60 11.58
CA PRO A 140 5.48 -18.01 10.25
C PRO A 140 5.96 -16.83 9.42
N TYR A 141 6.96 -17.03 8.57
CA TYR A 141 7.54 -15.99 7.71
C TYR A 141 7.72 -16.46 6.25
N GLY A 142 8.07 -15.55 5.36
CA GLY A 142 8.22 -15.86 3.94
C GLY A 142 6.90 -16.33 3.32
N ARG A 143 6.87 -17.55 2.81
CA ARG A 143 5.69 -18.17 2.21
C ARG A 143 4.89 -19.04 3.17
N GLU A 144 5.37 -19.22 4.37
CA GLU A 144 4.74 -20.05 5.38
C GLU A 144 3.47 -19.39 5.93
N VAL A 145 2.56 -20.23 6.38
CA VAL A 145 1.31 -19.86 7.06
C VAL A 145 1.14 -20.77 8.27
N ARG A 146 0.22 -20.42 9.16
CA ARG A 146 -0.07 -21.23 10.35
C ARG A 146 -0.71 -22.58 9.95
N ASP A 147 -0.44 -23.60 10.70
CA ASP A 147 -1.12 -24.91 10.53
C ASP A 147 -2.60 -24.82 10.90
N ILE A 148 -2.91 -24.07 11.95
CA ILE A 148 -4.26 -23.82 12.44
C ILE A 148 -4.56 -22.32 12.33
N PRO A 149 -5.75 -21.93 11.78
CA PRO A 149 -6.15 -20.53 11.73
C PRO A 149 -6.12 -19.85 13.09
N HIS A 150 -5.65 -18.61 13.14
CA HIS A 150 -5.64 -17.80 14.36
C HIS A 150 -7.07 -17.45 14.80
N ALA A 151 -7.32 -17.29 16.11
CA ALA A 151 -8.64 -16.98 16.66
C ALA A 151 -9.25 -15.68 16.10
N LEU A 152 -8.43 -14.70 15.75
CA LEU A 152 -8.88 -13.44 15.14
C LEU A 152 -9.56 -13.61 13.77
N ASN A 153 -9.51 -14.80 13.15
CA ASN A 153 -10.35 -15.08 11.97
C ASN A 153 -11.85 -14.94 12.27
N ALA A 154 -12.27 -15.06 13.51
CA ALA A 154 -13.66 -14.83 13.92
C ALA A 154 -14.11 -13.37 13.81
N GLU A 155 -13.16 -12.42 13.69
CA GLU A 155 -13.44 -10.99 13.57
C GLU A 155 -13.64 -10.53 12.12
N ILE A 156 -13.47 -11.42 11.13
CA ILE A 156 -13.63 -11.11 9.70
C ILE A 156 -14.29 -12.26 8.94
N ASP A 157 -15.19 -11.92 8.03
CA ASP A 157 -15.79 -12.88 7.10
C ASP A 157 -15.32 -12.60 5.67
N LEU A 158 -14.33 -13.36 5.23
CA LEU A 158 -13.75 -13.24 3.89
C LEU A 158 -14.68 -13.77 2.78
N THR A 159 -15.79 -14.46 3.12
CA THR A 159 -16.79 -14.88 2.12
C THR A 159 -17.57 -13.70 1.55
N HIS A 160 -17.50 -12.54 2.19
CA HIS A 160 -18.06 -11.30 1.70
C HIS A 160 -17.24 -10.61 0.60
N LEU A 161 -16.03 -11.08 0.29
CA LEU A 161 -15.30 -10.59 -0.88
C LEU A 161 -16.11 -10.80 -2.16
N ARG A 162 -16.18 -9.79 -3.01
CA ARG A 162 -16.83 -9.87 -4.32
C ARG A 162 -16.08 -10.81 -5.26
N CYS A 163 -14.77 -10.87 -5.10
CA CYS A 163 -13.88 -11.79 -5.85
C CYS A 163 -13.59 -13.10 -5.09
N THR A 164 -14.49 -13.56 -4.24
CA THR A 164 -14.33 -14.77 -3.40
C THR A 164 -13.83 -15.99 -4.19
N ASP A 165 -14.37 -16.22 -5.39
CA ASP A 165 -14.03 -17.36 -6.24
C ASP A 165 -12.62 -17.26 -6.85
N GLN A 166 -11.96 -16.12 -6.71
CA GLN A 166 -10.64 -15.82 -7.28
C GLN A 166 -9.53 -15.83 -6.23
N VAL A 167 -9.87 -16.07 -4.95
CA VAL A 167 -8.91 -16.05 -3.84
C VAL A 167 -8.87 -17.38 -3.10
N ASN A 168 -7.71 -17.71 -2.54
CA ASN A 168 -7.55 -18.91 -1.73
C ASN A 168 -7.91 -18.62 -0.27
N LEU A 169 -9.20 -18.71 0.07
CA LEU A 169 -9.70 -18.45 1.42
C LEU A 169 -9.04 -19.32 2.51
N ASN A 170 -8.78 -20.59 2.23
CA ASN A 170 -8.13 -21.49 3.20
C ASN A 170 -6.72 -20.98 3.55
N ARG A 171 -5.95 -20.59 2.54
CA ARG A 171 -4.63 -20.00 2.74
C ARG A 171 -4.73 -18.66 3.46
N ALA A 172 -5.68 -17.80 3.08
CA ALA A 172 -5.89 -16.51 3.72
C ALA A 172 -6.18 -16.67 5.22
N MET A 173 -7.13 -17.50 5.61
CA MET A 173 -7.47 -17.75 7.02
C MET A 173 -6.27 -18.24 7.84
N ARG A 174 -5.37 -19.03 7.25
CA ARG A 174 -4.14 -19.49 7.92
C ARG A 174 -3.01 -18.47 7.90
N SER A 175 -3.16 -17.37 7.15
CA SER A 175 -2.12 -16.34 7.05
C SER A 175 -2.19 -15.28 8.15
N ILE A 176 -3.30 -15.13 8.87
CA ILE A 176 -3.38 -14.21 10.04
C ILE A 176 -2.38 -14.63 11.10
N GLY A 177 -1.54 -13.68 11.54
CA GLY A 177 -0.45 -13.92 12.48
C GLY A 177 0.82 -14.46 11.82
N SER A 178 1.02 -14.19 10.51
CA SER A 178 2.26 -14.48 9.79
C SER A 178 2.93 -13.21 9.26
N LEU A 179 4.27 -13.16 9.34
CA LEU A 179 5.04 -11.95 8.99
C LEU A 179 5.10 -11.72 7.48
N GLY A 180 5.44 -12.74 6.72
CA GLY A 180 5.72 -12.61 5.31
C GLY A 180 7.19 -12.43 4.99
N GLY A 181 7.44 -11.77 3.86
CA GLY A 181 8.78 -11.51 3.36
C GLY A 181 8.87 -10.12 2.73
N GLY A 182 9.97 -9.86 2.03
CA GLY A 182 10.24 -8.56 1.44
C GLY A 182 10.68 -7.55 2.49
N ASN A 183 9.99 -6.42 2.56
CA ASN A 183 10.27 -5.33 3.52
C ASN A 183 9.49 -5.47 4.85
N HIS A 184 8.87 -6.62 5.14
CA HIS A 184 8.19 -6.86 6.40
C HIS A 184 9.20 -7.18 7.52
N PHE A 185 8.95 -6.65 8.70
CA PHE A 185 9.85 -6.80 9.85
C PHE A 185 9.11 -6.76 11.19
N ILE A 186 9.78 -7.21 12.22
CA ILE A 186 9.43 -7.03 13.63
C ILE A 186 10.66 -6.44 14.29
N GLU A 187 10.52 -5.33 14.98
CA GLU A 187 11.63 -4.67 15.68
C GLU A 187 11.20 -4.09 17.02
N VAL A 188 12.16 -3.78 17.87
CA VAL A 188 11.95 -3.02 19.10
C VAL A 188 12.84 -1.81 19.06
N ASP A 189 12.21 -0.64 19.03
CA ASP A 189 12.85 0.67 19.02
C ASP A 189 13.01 1.22 20.43
N ARG A 190 14.08 1.97 20.65
CA ARG A 190 14.30 2.72 21.90
C ARG A 190 14.29 4.21 21.63
N ALA A 191 13.37 4.92 22.26
CA ALA A 191 13.34 6.38 22.23
C ALA A 191 14.44 6.98 23.12
N GLU A 192 14.73 8.28 22.91
CA GLU A 192 15.76 9.01 23.69
C GLU A 192 15.48 9.03 25.20
N ASP A 193 14.23 8.96 25.61
CA ASP A 193 13.81 8.92 27.02
C ASP A 193 13.78 7.49 27.61
N GLY A 194 14.25 6.50 26.84
CA GLY A 194 14.35 5.10 27.22
C GLY A 194 13.05 4.29 27.07
N ARG A 195 11.96 4.87 26.53
CA ARG A 195 10.75 4.10 26.17
C ARG A 195 11.07 3.11 25.06
N LEU A 196 10.40 1.96 25.11
CA LEU A 196 10.51 0.91 24.12
C LEU A 196 9.21 0.77 23.34
N PHE A 197 9.37 0.56 22.04
CA PHE A 197 8.26 0.39 21.11
C PHE A 197 8.45 -0.91 20.32
N LEU A 198 7.51 -1.84 20.46
CA LEU A 198 7.43 -3.01 19.59
C LEU A 198 6.74 -2.55 18.29
N VAL A 199 7.39 -2.76 17.16
CA VAL A 199 6.87 -2.41 15.84
C VAL A 199 6.75 -3.66 14.98
N VAL A 200 5.56 -3.89 14.41
CA VAL A 200 5.30 -4.98 13.47
C VAL A 200 4.87 -4.40 12.14
N HIS A 201 5.72 -4.50 11.12
CA HIS A 201 5.42 -4.10 9.74
C HIS A 201 5.02 -5.32 8.92
N SER A 202 3.76 -5.37 8.51
CA SER A 202 3.22 -6.43 7.66
C SER A 202 1.91 -6.00 7.00
N GLY A 203 1.42 -6.78 6.03
CA GLY A 203 0.24 -6.45 5.25
C GLY A 203 -0.73 -7.61 5.08
N SER A 204 -1.46 -7.59 3.95
CA SER A 204 -2.55 -8.53 3.65
C SER A 204 -2.09 -9.86 3.10
N ARG A 205 -0.80 -10.13 3.12
CA ARG A 205 -0.25 -11.39 2.69
C ARG A 205 -0.63 -11.70 1.23
N HIS A 206 -0.74 -12.99 0.88
CA HIS A 206 -1.10 -13.40 -0.49
C HIS A 206 -2.52 -12.97 -0.87
N LEU A 207 -3.43 -12.81 0.09
CA LEU A 207 -4.79 -12.35 -0.16
C LEU A 207 -4.83 -11.02 -0.90
N GLY A 208 -4.05 -10.03 -0.44
CA GLY A 208 -3.99 -8.72 -1.11
C GLY A 208 -3.45 -8.82 -2.53
N THR A 209 -2.50 -9.72 -2.77
CA THR A 209 -1.99 -9.97 -4.13
C THR A 209 -3.08 -10.53 -5.04
N GLU A 210 -3.83 -11.54 -4.58
CA GLU A 210 -4.91 -12.16 -5.35
C GLU A 210 -6.02 -11.14 -5.67
N VAL A 211 -6.44 -10.35 -4.68
CA VAL A 211 -7.43 -9.27 -4.86
C VAL A 211 -6.94 -8.22 -5.86
N ALA A 212 -5.73 -7.68 -5.66
CA ALA A 212 -5.19 -6.65 -6.54
C ALA A 212 -5.00 -7.14 -7.98
N GLU A 213 -4.51 -8.37 -8.17
CA GLU A 213 -4.30 -8.97 -9.49
C GLU A 213 -5.63 -9.29 -10.19
N HIS A 214 -6.63 -9.76 -9.45
CA HIS A 214 -7.98 -9.96 -10.01
C HIS A 214 -8.50 -8.66 -10.62
N TYR A 215 -8.63 -7.59 -9.83
CA TYR A 215 -9.19 -6.34 -10.33
C TYR A 215 -8.31 -5.64 -11.38
N GLN A 216 -6.98 -5.78 -11.30
CA GLN A 216 -6.09 -5.30 -12.36
C GLN A 216 -6.33 -6.04 -13.69
N ASN A 217 -6.63 -7.35 -13.63
CA ASN A 217 -6.96 -8.14 -14.80
C ASN A 217 -8.36 -7.84 -15.33
N GLU A 218 -9.35 -7.67 -14.44
CA GLU A 218 -10.70 -7.24 -14.85
C GLU A 218 -10.68 -5.87 -15.52
N GLY A 219 -9.92 -4.90 -15.00
CA GLY A 219 -9.70 -3.62 -15.64
C GLY A 219 -9.07 -3.76 -17.03
N ARG A 220 -8.07 -4.63 -17.17
CA ARG A 220 -7.51 -4.97 -18.49
C ARG A 220 -8.55 -5.59 -19.42
N CYS A 221 -9.31 -6.55 -18.95
CA CYS A 221 -10.37 -7.19 -19.73
C CYS A 221 -11.44 -6.18 -20.16
N ALA A 222 -11.86 -5.29 -19.28
CA ALA A 222 -12.84 -4.27 -19.59
C ALA A 222 -12.33 -3.31 -20.68
N LEU A 223 -11.08 -2.87 -20.59
CA LEU A 223 -10.49 -1.94 -21.56
C LEU A 223 -10.15 -2.60 -22.91
N TRP A 224 -9.65 -3.83 -22.91
CA TRP A 224 -9.21 -4.54 -24.12
C TRP A 224 -10.14 -5.69 -24.53
N GLY A 225 -11.19 -6.00 -23.76
CA GLY A 225 -12.04 -7.19 -23.95
C GLY A 225 -12.78 -7.18 -25.29
N GLY A 226 -13.22 -6.02 -25.74
CA GLY A 226 -13.81 -5.88 -27.08
C GLY A 226 -12.84 -6.28 -28.20
N ALA A 227 -11.59 -5.85 -28.09
CA ALA A 227 -10.53 -6.22 -29.03
C ALA A 227 -10.20 -7.72 -28.96
N GLN A 228 -10.19 -8.31 -27.77
CA GLN A 228 -9.90 -9.73 -27.59
C GLN A 228 -11.02 -10.62 -28.16
N TYR A 229 -12.29 -10.24 -27.98
CA TYR A 229 -13.43 -10.92 -28.58
C TYR A 229 -13.40 -10.85 -30.12
N GLN A 230 -13.10 -9.69 -30.70
CA GLN A 230 -12.98 -9.51 -32.15
C GLN A 230 -11.80 -10.29 -32.72
N VAL A 231 -10.67 -10.33 -32.02
CA VAL A 231 -9.52 -11.13 -32.41
C VAL A 231 -9.88 -12.62 -32.42
N GLN A 232 -10.57 -13.12 -31.39
CA GLN A 232 -10.97 -14.52 -31.32
C GLN A 232 -11.98 -14.88 -32.42
N ALA A 233 -13.00 -14.03 -32.65
CA ALA A 233 -13.97 -14.22 -33.72
C ALA A 233 -13.30 -14.26 -35.11
N ALA A 234 -12.35 -13.35 -35.35
CA ALA A 234 -11.57 -13.34 -36.62
C ALA A 234 -10.71 -14.61 -36.78
N ILE A 235 -10.10 -15.09 -35.69
CA ILE A 235 -9.33 -16.35 -35.72
C ILE A 235 -10.25 -17.53 -36.07
N ASP A 236 -11.42 -17.62 -35.44
CA ASP A 236 -12.35 -18.72 -35.65
C ASP A 236 -12.92 -18.71 -37.08
N GLN A 237 -13.22 -17.51 -37.61
CA GLN A 237 -13.60 -17.34 -39.00
C GLN A 237 -12.50 -17.79 -39.97
N LEU A 238 -11.27 -17.29 -39.80
CA LEU A 238 -10.13 -17.67 -40.66
C LEU A 238 -9.83 -19.17 -40.62
N LYS A 239 -10.00 -19.80 -39.46
CA LYS A 239 -9.88 -21.24 -39.32
C LYS A 239 -10.98 -21.98 -40.08
N ALA A 240 -12.21 -21.51 -39.99
CA ALA A 240 -13.36 -22.09 -40.71
C ALA A 240 -13.19 -21.96 -42.24
N GLU A 241 -12.58 -20.88 -42.70
CA GLU A 241 -12.26 -20.62 -44.11
C GLU A 241 -10.96 -21.31 -44.58
N GLY A 242 -10.22 -21.99 -43.71
CA GLY A 242 -8.94 -22.65 -44.03
C GLY A 242 -7.77 -21.69 -44.25
N ARG A 243 -7.91 -20.41 -43.90
CA ARG A 243 -6.93 -19.31 -44.14
C ARG A 243 -5.94 -19.14 -42.98
N PHE A 244 -5.32 -20.24 -42.56
CA PHE A 244 -4.43 -20.28 -41.38
C PHE A 244 -3.23 -19.33 -41.49
N GLN A 245 -2.70 -19.09 -42.70
CA GLN A 245 -1.54 -18.22 -42.92
C GLN A 245 -1.83 -16.74 -42.67
N GLU A 246 -3.09 -16.33 -42.69
CA GLU A 246 -3.51 -14.96 -42.48
C GLU A 246 -3.78 -14.62 -41.00
N ILE A 247 -3.88 -15.62 -40.13
CA ILE A 247 -4.21 -15.44 -38.71
C ILE A 247 -3.25 -14.45 -38.04
N GLN A 248 -1.94 -14.63 -38.20
CA GLN A 248 -0.95 -13.76 -37.55
C GLN A 248 -1.02 -12.31 -38.04
N LYS A 249 -1.25 -12.11 -39.33
CA LYS A 249 -1.40 -10.78 -39.93
C LYS A 249 -2.66 -10.09 -39.45
N THR A 250 -3.77 -10.80 -39.39
CA THR A 250 -5.08 -10.29 -38.91
C THR A 250 -5.03 -9.94 -37.43
N ILE A 251 -4.44 -10.79 -36.57
CA ILE A 251 -4.22 -10.51 -35.15
C ILE A 251 -3.41 -9.22 -34.98
N LYS A 252 -2.34 -9.07 -35.75
CA LYS A 252 -1.47 -7.87 -35.68
C LYS A 252 -2.20 -6.62 -36.10
N ALA A 253 -3.04 -6.70 -37.14
CA ALA A 253 -3.85 -5.58 -37.62
C ALA A 253 -4.92 -5.17 -36.57
N LEU A 254 -5.70 -6.13 -36.06
CA LEU A 254 -6.73 -5.88 -35.03
C LEU A 254 -6.12 -5.35 -33.73
N LYS A 255 -5.00 -5.88 -33.29
CA LYS A 255 -4.28 -5.35 -32.11
C LYS A 255 -3.84 -3.90 -32.30
N LYS A 256 -3.39 -3.55 -33.50
CA LYS A 256 -2.98 -2.17 -33.83
C LYS A 256 -4.19 -1.22 -33.92
N GLU A 257 -5.32 -1.69 -34.43
CA GLU A 257 -6.56 -0.92 -34.52
C GLU A 257 -7.17 -0.62 -33.15
N HIS A 258 -7.00 -1.53 -32.19
CA HIS A 258 -7.45 -1.41 -30.80
C HIS A 258 -6.32 -1.09 -29.82
N GLU A 259 -5.23 -0.50 -30.30
CA GLU A 259 -4.11 -0.09 -29.42
C GLU A 259 -4.56 1.08 -28.56
N LEU A 260 -4.91 0.78 -27.31
CA LEU A 260 -5.19 1.83 -26.32
C LEU A 260 -3.87 2.51 -25.95
N ASN A 261 -3.90 3.83 -25.86
CA ASN A 261 -2.74 4.63 -25.48
C ASN A 261 -2.38 4.50 -23.98
N ILE A 262 -3.16 3.72 -23.21
CA ILE A 262 -2.90 3.50 -21.79
C ILE A 262 -1.97 2.30 -21.58
N PRO A 263 -0.89 2.43 -20.78
CA PRO A 263 -0.03 1.30 -20.41
C PRO A 263 -0.83 0.24 -19.65
N LYS A 264 -0.50 -1.05 -19.86
CA LYS A 264 -1.18 -2.17 -19.20
C LYS A 264 -1.14 -2.10 -17.67
N ASP A 265 -0.07 -1.54 -17.12
CA ASP A 265 0.09 -1.38 -15.67
C ASP A 265 -0.78 -0.24 -15.11
N LEU A 266 -1.32 0.63 -15.97
CA LEU A 266 -2.27 1.68 -15.65
C LEU A 266 -3.70 1.34 -16.05
N ALA A 267 -3.99 0.07 -16.40
CA ALA A 267 -5.36 -0.37 -16.61
C ALA A 267 -6.19 -0.10 -15.35
N TYR A 268 -7.32 0.54 -15.52
CA TYR A 268 -8.18 0.98 -14.42
C TYR A 268 -9.50 0.22 -14.39
N VAL A 269 -10.16 0.29 -13.24
CA VAL A 269 -11.54 -0.14 -13.03
C VAL A 269 -12.42 1.08 -12.82
N GLU A 270 -13.66 1.02 -13.35
CA GLU A 270 -14.68 2.05 -13.23
C GLU A 270 -16.07 1.43 -13.02
N GLY A 271 -17.07 2.23 -12.68
CA GLY A 271 -18.45 1.78 -12.49
C GLY A 271 -18.55 0.66 -11.44
N LYS A 272 -19.20 -0.45 -11.79
CA LYS A 272 -19.40 -1.58 -10.86
C LYS A 272 -18.09 -2.20 -10.38
N LEU A 273 -17.10 -2.36 -11.24
CA LEU A 273 -15.79 -2.90 -10.87
C LEU A 273 -15.04 -1.98 -9.89
N PHE A 274 -15.23 -0.65 -10.00
CA PHE A 274 -14.70 0.30 -9.04
C PHE A 274 -15.32 0.08 -7.65
N GLU A 275 -16.65 -0.03 -7.56
CA GLU A 275 -17.36 -0.26 -6.30
C GLU A 275 -16.94 -1.59 -5.65
N ASP A 276 -16.84 -2.66 -6.44
CA ASP A 276 -16.43 -3.98 -5.98
C ASP A 276 -14.98 -3.97 -5.48
N TYR A 277 -14.08 -3.29 -6.18
CA TYR A 277 -12.70 -3.14 -5.73
C TYR A 277 -12.59 -2.38 -4.40
N ILE A 278 -13.31 -1.26 -4.24
CA ILE A 278 -13.33 -0.51 -2.97
C ILE A 278 -13.83 -1.39 -1.82
N HIS A 279 -14.89 -2.17 -2.05
CA HIS A 279 -15.42 -3.09 -1.05
C HIS A 279 -14.38 -4.14 -0.63
N ASP A 280 -13.75 -4.80 -1.58
CA ASP A 280 -12.79 -5.86 -1.33
C ASP A 280 -11.46 -5.34 -0.77
N MET A 281 -11.06 -4.13 -1.19
CA MET A 281 -9.92 -3.43 -0.61
C MET A 281 -10.12 -3.18 0.90
N LYS A 282 -11.32 -2.73 1.32
CA LYS A 282 -11.63 -2.49 2.74
C LYS A 282 -11.56 -3.77 3.57
N LEU A 283 -12.10 -4.88 3.07
CA LEU A 283 -11.99 -6.18 3.73
C LEU A 283 -10.53 -6.65 3.81
N THR A 284 -9.77 -6.44 2.74
CA THR A 284 -8.34 -6.78 2.71
C THR A 284 -7.52 -5.94 3.67
N GLN A 285 -7.86 -4.66 3.86
CA GLN A 285 -7.24 -3.78 4.88
C GLN A 285 -7.56 -4.26 6.30
N GLN A 286 -8.81 -4.63 6.58
CA GLN A 286 -9.19 -5.22 7.86
C GLN A 286 -8.41 -6.51 8.12
N PHE A 287 -8.28 -7.37 7.14
CA PHE A 287 -7.46 -8.58 7.24
C PHE A 287 -5.99 -8.26 7.57
N ALA A 288 -5.38 -7.28 6.90
CA ALA A 288 -4.00 -6.87 7.17
C ALA A 288 -3.82 -6.34 8.60
N MET A 289 -4.78 -5.60 9.11
CA MET A 289 -4.79 -5.11 10.49
C MET A 289 -4.87 -6.27 11.49
N LEU A 290 -5.76 -7.24 11.27
CA LEU A 290 -5.86 -8.43 12.11
C LEU A 290 -4.59 -9.30 12.04
N ASN A 291 -3.93 -9.36 10.89
CA ASN A 291 -2.65 -10.05 10.74
C ASN A 291 -1.58 -9.44 11.63
N ARG A 292 -1.41 -8.10 11.64
CA ARG A 292 -0.45 -7.42 12.54
C ARG A 292 -0.80 -7.60 14.00
N LYS A 293 -2.07 -7.38 14.36
CA LYS A 293 -2.57 -7.57 15.72
C LYS A 293 -2.27 -8.97 16.24
N ALA A 294 -2.51 -10.01 15.45
CA ALA A 294 -2.23 -11.39 15.86
C ALA A 294 -0.76 -11.63 16.19
N MET A 295 0.18 -11.06 15.45
CA MET A 295 1.61 -11.15 15.74
C MET A 295 1.97 -10.39 17.02
N VAL A 296 1.43 -9.18 17.20
CA VAL A 296 1.59 -8.40 18.43
C VAL A 296 1.08 -9.20 19.62
N ASP A 297 -0.12 -9.76 19.57
CA ASP A 297 -0.72 -10.55 20.67
C ASP A 297 0.16 -11.76 21.06
N VAL A 298 0.73 -12.44 20.07
CA VAL A 298 1.68 -13.55 20.30
C VAL A 298 2.93 -13.07 21.03
N ILE A 299 3.53 -11.96 20.62
CA ILE A 299 4.75 -11.41 21.22
C ILE A 299 4.47 -10.89 22.62
N MET A 300 3.43 -10.07 22.78
CA MET A 300 3.06 -9.50 24.08
C MET A 300 2.81 -10.60 25.12
N THR A 301 2.06 -11.63 24.74
CA THR A 301 1.77 -12.77 25.63
C THR A 301 3.02 -13.59 25.93
N GLY A 302 3.81 -13.95 24.92
CA GLY A 302 4.97 -14.83 25.08
C GLY A 302 6.14 -14.19 25.83
N MET A 303 6.28 -12.86 25.70
CA MET A 303 7.29 -12.10 26.45
C MET A 303 6.80 -11.65 27.83
N GLY A 304 5.47 -11.60 28.05
CA GLY A 304 4.87 -11.02 29.25
C GLY A 304 4.91 -9.49 29.25
N PHE A 305 4.91 -8.87 28.08
CA PHE A 305 4.93 -7.42 27.94
C PHE A 305 3.57 -6.79 28.27
N THR A 306 3.60 -5.54 28.71
CA THR A 306 2.42 -4.72 29.03
C THR A 306 2.37 -3.52 28.12
N ALA A 307 1.29 -3.37 27.34
CA ALA A 307 1.07 -2.20 26.50
C ALA A 307 0.73 -0.96 27.34
N VAL A 308 1.33 0.17 27.01
CA VAL A 308 0.96 1.51 27.49
C VAL A 308 0.01 2.16 26.48
N GLU A 309 0.39 2.14 25.22
CA GLU A 309 -0.38 2.68 24.10
C GLU A 309 -0.16 1.78 22.86
N THR A 310 -1.16 1.70 22.00
CA THR A 310 -1.08 0.99 20.72
C THR A 310 -1.67 1.85 19.63
N PHE A 311 -0.98 1.95 18.49
CA PHE A 311 -1.49 2.63 17.32
C PHE A 311 -1.09 1.89 16.04
N THR A 312 -1.93 2.01 15.01
CA THR A 312 -1.70 1.41 13.70
C THR A 312 -1.63 2.45 12.61
N THR A 313 -0.80 2.21 11.59
CA THR A 313 -0.73 3.02 10.37
C THR A 313 -0.84 2.11 9.16
N ILE A 314 -1.35 2.64 8.06
CA ILE A 314 -1.37 1.97 6.76
C ILE A 314 -0.81 2.91 5.70
N HIS A 315 -0.19 2.36 4.66
CA HIS A 315 0.46 3.16 3.62
C HIS A 315 0.18 2.68 2.17
N ASN A 316 -0.64 1.63 1.99
CA ASN A 316 -1.10 1.16 0.68
C ASN A 316 -2.62 1.06 0.72
N TYR A 317 -3.31 2.16 0.40
CA TYR A 317 -4.75 2.23 0.55
C TYR A 317 -5.39 3.37 -0.24
N ILE A 318 -6.71 3.39 -0.25
CA ILE A 318 -7.52 4.53 -0.65
C ILE A 318 -8.28 5.03 0.56
N ASP A 319 -8.06 6.31 0.88
CA ASP A 319 -8.92 7.05 1.78
C ASP A 319 -10.25 7.28 1.04
N THR A 320 -11.29 6.57 1.43
CA THR A 320 -12.58 6.60 0.73
C THR A 320 -13.44 7.80 1.09
N ASP A 321 -13.13 8.51 2.17
CA ASP A 321 -13.84 9.74 2.56
C ASP A 321 -13.30 10.93 1.78
N ALA A 322 -11.99 11.02 1.64
CA ALA A 322 -11.31 12.06 0.87
C ALA A 322 -11.11 11.70 -0.62
N MET A 323 -11.38 10.46 -1.01
CA MET A 323 -11.08 9.91 -2.33
C MET A 323 -9.63 10.15 -2.75
N ILE A 324 -8.70 9.70 -1.90
CA ILE A 324 -7.26 9.84 -2.11
C ILE A 324 -6.59 8.47 -2.05
N LEU A 325 -5.93 8.11 -3.14
CA LEU A 325 -5.03 6.96 -3.22
C LEU A 325 -3.70 7.31 -2.56
N ARG A 326 -3.17 6.40 -1.76
CA ARG A 326 -1.85 6.50 -1.13
C ARG A 326 -1.08 5.20 -1.34
N LYS A 327 0.16 5.33 -1.79
CA LYS A 327 1.08 4.22 -1.99
C LYS A 327 2.42 4.50 -1.32
N GLY A 328 2.68 3.82 -0.19
CA GLY A 328 3.87 4.04 0.63
C GLY A 328 3.89 5.40 1.32
N SER A 329 2.73 6.03 1.53
CA SER A 329 2.65 7.39 2.07
C SER A 329 1.48 7.58 3.02
#